data_e5b2c4dc2a3856757730ff06c72d591c
#
_entry.id   e5b2c4dc2a3856757730ff06c72d591c
#
_cell.length_a   1.000
_cell.length_b   1.000
_cell.length_c   1.000
_cell.angle_alpha   90.00
_cell.angle_beta   90.00
_cell.angle_gamma   90.00
#
_symmetry.space_group_name_H-M   'P 1'
#
loop_
_entity.id
_entity.type
_entity.pdbx_description
1 polymer ?
#
loop_
_entity_poly.entity_id
_entity_poly.type
_entity_poly.pdbx_seq_one_letter_code
_entity_poly.pdbx_strand_id
1 'polypeptide(L)'
;MGGDDGLEDGGVEMKSDYFEVFGLPRKLQIDLDALQRRFYELSRLHHPDFHQGADVTAQSRSLETSALVNRAYRALRDPGARVEYLIALEEGREVREETSARPKTPADLLEEMLEVQEALEEVKAAGVTDETAGRLRAERQRLEDRRKAEESALIKGHAEWDAVVDAGGDRKPLIERFKHRLAARAYLRTVIDDLTQALGEDEGSHVAHRRH
;
A
#
# COMPACT_ATOMS: atom_id res chain seq x y z
N MET A 1 44.78 -30.96 21.76
CA MET A 1 43.46 -30.56 22.29
C MET A 1 43.28 -29.11 21.90
N GLY A 2 42.79 -28.87 20.69
CA GLY A 2 42.45 -27.54 20.19
C GLY A 2 40.96 -27.48 20.01
N GLY A 3 40.30 -26.62 20.78
CA GLY A 3 38.90 -26.27 20.61
C GLY A 3 38.79 -25.32 19.44
N ASP A 4 38.10 -25.78 18.41
CA ASP A 4 37.63 -24.99 17.29
C ASP A 4 36.31 -24.35 17.74
N ASP A 5 36.38 -23.12 18.23
CA ASP A 5 35.18 -22.33 18.48
C ASP A 5 34.69 -21.75 17.15
N GLY A 6 33.83 -22.54 16.50
CA GLY A 6 33.04 -22.09 15.37
C GLY A 6 32.17 -20.90 15.75
N LEU A 7 32.63 -19.73 15.37
CA LEU A 7 31.76 -18.54 15.29
C LEU A 7 30.73 -18.78 14.19
N GLU A 8 29.59 -19.30 14.58
CA GLU A 8 28.39 -19.26 13.75
C GLU A 8 28.05 -17.79 13.50
N ASP A 9 28.45 -17.30 12.32
CA ASP A 9 27.95 -16.06 11.75
C ASP A 9 26.46 -16.24 11.47
N GLY A 10 25.68 -16.13 12.54
CA GLY A 10 24.24 -16.01 12.45
C GLY A 10 23.92 -14.69 11.76
N GLY A 11 23.87 -14.74 10.44
CA GLY A 11 23.34 -13.65 9.62
C GLY A 11 21.92 -13.35 10.05
N VAL A 12 21.76 -12.51 11.07
CA VAL A 12 20.51 -11.82 11.37
C VAL A 12 20.28 -10.91 10.16
N GLU A 13 19.49 -11.40 9.22
CA GLU A 13 18.86 -10.58 8.19
C GLU A 13 18.15 -9.45 8.94
N MET A 14 18.81 -8.32 9.10
CA MET A 14 18.24 -7.15 9.74
C MET A 14 17.10 -6.69 8.84
N LYS A 15 15.88 -7.16 9.13
CA LYS A 15 14.64 -6.59 8.57
C LYS A 15 14.57 -5.14 9.04
N SER A 16 15.24 -4.25 8.32
CA SER A 16 15.28 -2.84 8.66
C SER A 16 13.87 -2.29 8.59
N ASP A 17 13.39 -1.77 9.72
CA ASP A 17 12.12 -1.05 9.80
C ASP A 17 12.19 0.17 8.86
N TYR A 18 11.17 0.35 8.03
CA TYR A 18 11.10 1.44 7.06
C TYR A 18 11.12 2.82 7.74
N PHE A 19 10.57 2.94 8.94
CA PHE A 19 10.68 4.18 9.71
C PHE A 19 12.12 4.43 10.14
N GLU A 20 12.85 3.41 10.58
CA GLU A 20 14.25 3.50 10.96
C GLU A 20 15.16 3.87 9.78
N VAL A 21 14.89 3.34 8.57
CA VAL A 21 15.60 3.72 7.33
C VAL A 21 15.63 5.23 7.12
N PHE A 22 14.52 5.91 7.45
CA PHE A 22 14.40 7.36 7.31
C PHE A 22 14.64 8.14 8.59
N GLY A 23 14.97 7.47 9.71
CA GLY A 23 15.14 8.10 11.03
C GLY A 23 13.84 8.69 11.57
N LEU A 24 12.70 8.07 11.24
CA LEU A 24 11.38 8.52 11.66
C LEU A 24 10.85 7.68 12.85
N PRO A 25 10.07 8.26 13.75
CA PRO A 25 9.32 7.49 14.73
C PRO A 25 8.22 6.67 14.03
N ARG A 26 7.79 5.55 14.64
CA ARG A 26 6.67 4.72 14.15
C ARG A 26 5.32 5.42 14.34
N LYS A 27 5.13 6.54 13.62
CA LYS A 27 3.93 7.37 13.63
C LYS A 27 3.32 7.47 12.24
N LEU A 28 2.01 7.72 12.20
CA LEU A 28 1.29 7.84 10.94
C LEU A 28 1.29 9.27 10.39
N GLN A 29 1.39 10.28 11.25
CA GLN A 29 1.58 11.66 10.81
C GLN A 29 3.09 11.91 10.59
N ILE A 30 3.50 11.99 9.33
CA ILE A 30 4.87 12.30 8.94
C ILE A 30 4.91 13.50 8.02
N ASP A 31 6.01 14.24 8.07
CA ASP A 31 6.31 15.31 7.11
C ASP A 31 6.77 14.69 5.79
N LEU A 32 5.88 14.74 4.77
CA LEU A 32 6.15 14.15 3.46
C LEU A 32 7.28 14.87 2.71
N ASP A 33 7.45 16.17 2.91
CA ASP A 33 8.53 16.93 2.28
C ASP A 33 9.88 16.56 2.92
N ALA A 34 9.92 16.37 4.22
CA ALA A 34 11.10 15.86 4.92
C ALA A 34 11.43 14.43 4.49
N LEU A 35 10.44 13.56 4.37
CA LEU A 35 10.59 12.19 3.86
C LEU A 35 11.17 12.20 2.44
N GLN A 36 10.66 13.07 1.56
CA GLN A 36 11.12 13.17 0.18
C GLN A 36 12.57 13.68 0.10
N ARG A 37 12.91 14.71 0.87
CA ARG A 37 14.30 15.21 0.93
C ARG A 37 15.25 14.10 1.38
N ARG A 38 14.88 13.37 2.44
CA ARG A 38 15.70 12.27 2.95
C ARG A 38 15.81 11.11 1.97
N PHE A 39 14.74 10.82 1.21
CA PHE A 39 14.78 9.83 0.13
C PHE A 39 15.82 10.20 -0.93
N TYR A 40 15.86 11.45 -1.40
CA TYR A 40 16.85 11.87 -2.38
C TYR A 40 18.29 11.80 -1.85
N GLU A 41 18.51 12.17 -0.58
CA GLU A 41 19.82 12.04 0.07
C GLU A 41 20.28 10.57 0.09
N LEU A 42 19.45 9.66 0.59
CA LEU A 42 19.76 8.24 0.67
C LEU A 42 19.92 7.59 -0.70
N SER A 43 19.04 7.92 -1.66
CA SER A 43 19.13 7.42 -3.02
C SER A 43 20.44 7.83 -3.69
N ARG A 44 20.89 9.08 -3.48
CA ARG A 44 22.16 9.56 -3.98
C ARG A 44 23.35 8.87 -3.30
N LEU A 45 23.28 8.66 -1.98
CA LEU A 45 24.36 8.03 -1.20
C LEU A 45 24.57 6.56 -1.61
N HIS A 46 23.47 5.85 -1.89
CA HIS A 46 23.47 4.40 -2.21
C HIS A 46 23.23 4.11 -3.69
N HIS A 47 23.45 5.08 -4.58
CA HIS A 47 23.28 4.85 -6.02
C HIS A 47 24.36 3.88 -6.54
N PRO A 48 23.98 2.81 -7.28
CA PRO A 48 24.94 1.82 -7.77
C PRO A 48 26.08 2.40 -8.59
N ASP A 49 25.82 3.49 -9.34
CA ASP A 49 26.82 4.13 -10.18
C ASP A 49 28.02 4.68 -9.40
N PHE A 50 27.82 5.09 -8.14
CA PHE A 50 28.91 5.56 -7.29
C PHE A 50 29.78 4.41 -6.74
N HIS A 51 29.34 3.15 -6.89
CA HIS A 51 30.03 1.98 -6.39
C HIS A 51 30.56 1.05 -7.50
N GLN A 52 30.56 1.49 -8.77
CA GLN A 52 31.01 0.69 -9.92
C GLN A 52 32.48 0.24 -9.84
N GLY A 53 33.31 0.93 -9.09
CA GLY A 53 34.72 0.56 -8.83
C GLY A 53 34.95 -0.21 -7.53
N ALA A 54 33.91 -0.50 -6.77
CA ALA A 54 34.01 -1.24 -5.52
C ALA A 54 34.03 -2.77 -5.77
N ASP A 55 34.36 -3.56 -4.74
CA ASP A 55 34.27 -5.01 -4.81
C ASP A 55 32.81 -5.48 -4.96
N VAL A 56 32.63 -6.75 -5.38
CA VAL A 56 31.32 -7.36 -5.64
C VAL A 56 30.41 -7.31 -4.43
N THR A 57 30.96 -7.44 -3.22
CA THR A 57 30.21 -7.40 -1.96
C THR A 57 29.67 -6.00 -1.68
N ALA A 58 30.48 -4.96 -1.90
CA ALA A 58 30.06 -3.57 -1.74
C ALA A 58 29.00 -3.17 -2.79
N GLN A 59 29.14 -3.65 -4.02
CA GLN A 59 28.12 -3.45 -5.07
C GLN A 59 26.79 -4.10 -4.70
N SER A 60 26.80 -5.37 -4.22
CA SER A 60 25.60 -6.07 -3.79
C SER A 60 24.90 -5.33 -2.64
N ARG A 61 25.65 -4.92 -1.62
CA ARG A 61 25.10 -4.12 -0.50
C ARG A 61 24.48 -2.79 -0.96
N SER A 62 25.11 -2.12 -1.90
CA SER A 62 24.59 -0.87 -2.47
C SER A 62 23.25 -1.08 -3.17
N LEU A 63 23.13 -2.15 -3.98
CA LEU A 63 21.88 -2.53 -4.65
C LEU A 63 20.78 -2.88 -3.64
N GLU A 64 21.07 -3.69 -2.63
CA GLU A 64 20.12 -4.08 -1.59
C GLU A 64 19.64 -2.87 -0.79
N THR A 65 20.56 -1.98 -0.39
CA THR A 65 20.22 -0.76 0.34
C THR A 65 19.38 0.18 -0.52
N SER A 66 19.74 0.36 -1.80
CA SER A 66 18.96 1.18 -2.73
C SER A 66 17.55 0.61 -2.92
N ALA A 67 17.41 -0.70 -3.07
CA ALA A 67 16.11 -1.37 -3.16
C ALA A 67 15.29 -1.18 -1.87
N LEU A 68 15.91 -1.30 -0.69
CA LEU A 68 15.27 -1.08 0.60
C LEU A 68 14.78 0.37 0.73
N VAL A 69 15.61 1.37 0.42
CA VAL A 69 15.24 2.80 0.44
C VAL A 69 14.04 3.06 -0.45
N ASN A 70 14.02 2.49 -1.66
CA ASN A 70 12.91 2.64 -2.60
C ASN A 70 11.61 2.01 -2.08
N ARG A 71 11.67 0.79 -1.52
CA ARG A 71 10.50 0.12 -0.90
C ARG A 71 9.98 0.92 0.28
N ALA A 72 10.86 1.31 1.19
CA ALA A 72 10.51 2.08 2.38
C ALA A 72 9.85 3.42 2.01
N TYR A 73 10.39 4.13 1.02
CA TYR A 73 9.80 5.39 0.55
C TYR A 73 8.40 5.20 -0.01
N ARG A 74 8.19 4.19 -0.88
CA ARG A 74 6.86 3.89 -1.43
C ARG A 74 5.84 3.57 -0.35
N ALA A 75 6.23 2.74 0.64
CA ALA A 75 5.37 2.36 1.74
C ALA A 75 5.03 3.55 2.66
N LEU A 76 6.00 4.41 2.97
CA LEU A 76 5.78 5.52 3.91
C LEU A 76 5.13 6.75 3.25
N ARG A 77 5.31 6.96 1.96
CA ARG A 77 4.75 8.09 1.23
C ARG A 77 3.22 8.01 1.10
N ASP A 78 2.70 6.83 0.78
CA ASP A 78 1.26 6.61 0.63
C ASP A 78 0.59 6.40 2.00
N PRO A 79 -0.47 7.16 2.34
CA PRO A 79 -1.13 7.04 3.65
C PRO A 79 -1.68 5.65 3.95
N GLY A 80 -2.25 4.96 2.94
CA GLY A 80 -2.79 3.62 3.09
C GLY A 80 -1.69 2.58 3.26
N ALA A 81 -0.68 2.57 2.38
CA ALA A 81 0.46 1.67 2.47
C ALA A 81 1.24 1.85 3.79
N ARG A 82 1.32 3.08 4.30
CA ARG A 82 1.93 3.37 5.62
C ARG A 82 1.17 2.70 6.75
N VAL A 83 -0.17 2.77 6.73
CA VAL A 83 -1.01 2.07 7.72
C VAL A 83 -0.87 0.56 7.59
N GLU A 84 -0.90 0.01 6.37
CA GLU A 84 -0.69 -1.43 6.13
C GLU A 84 0.66 -1.90 6.66
N TYR A 85 1.72 -1.15 6.38
CA TYR A 85 3.06 -1.43 6.88
C TYR A 85 3.12 -1.39 8.41
N LEU A 86 2.54 -0.36 9.02
CA LEU A 86 2.52 -0.22 10.47
C LEU A 86 1.76 -1.36 11.16
N ILE A 87 0.60 -1.76 10.61
CA ILE A 87 -0.16 -2.93 11.11
C ILE A 87 0.68 -4.20 11.01
N ALA A 88 1.37 -4.42 9.90
CA ALA A 88 2.24 -5.58 9.75
C ALA A 88 3.38 -5.61 10.78
N LEU A 89 3.98 -4.45 11.07
CA LEU A 89 4.98 -4.32 12.15
C LEU A 89 4.40 -4.67 13.53
N GLU A 90 3.21 -4.13 13.86
CA GLU A 90 2.55 -4.38 15.15
C GLU A 90 2.15 -5.86 15.32
N GLU A 91 1.86 -6.55 14.24
CA GLU A 91 1.52 -7.98 14.22
C GLU A 91 2.73 -8.90 14.02
N GLY A 92 3.94 -8.36 13.87
CA GLY A 92 5.14 -9.14 13.61
C GLY A 92 5.11 -9.90 12.27
N ARG A 93 4.34 -9.41 11.29
CA ARG A 93 4.21 -10.01 9.96
C ARG A 93 5.17 -9.36 8.96
N GLU A 94 5.61 -10.15 7.98
CA GLU A 94 6.29 -9.59 6.82
C GLU A 94 5.30 -8.88 5.90
N VAL A 95 5.67 -7.68 5.44
CA VAL A 95 4.94 -7.01 4.37
C VAL A 95 5.32 -7.68 3.05
N ARG A 96 4.41 -8.45 2.49
CA ARG A 96 4.57 -8.98 1.13
C ARG A 96 4.12 -7.91 0.14
N GLU A 97 5.00 -7.59 -0.79
CA GLU A 97 4.63 -6.85 -2.00
C GLU A 97 3.69 -7.77 -2.79
N GLU A 98 2.44 -7.35 -2.95
CA GLU A 98 1.37 -8.00 -3.73
C GLU A 98 0.79 -9.32 -3.15
N THR A 99 -0.36 -9.19 -2.52
CA THR A 99 -1.31 -10.29 -2.43
C THR A 99 -2.26 -10.17 -3.63
N SER A 100 -2.07 -11.02 -4.65
CA SER A 100 -2.97 -11.15 -5.81
C SER A 100 -4.35 -11.76 -5.44
N ALA A 101 -4.63 -11.99 -4.17
CA ALA A 101 -5.91 -12.46 -3.70
C ALA A 101 -6.95 -11.34 -3.72
N ARG A 102 -8.08 -11.59 -4.35
CA ARG A 102 -9.24 -10.68 -4.33
C ARG A 102 -9.58 -10.37 -2.87
N PRO A 103 -9.67 -9.08 -2.47
CA PRO A 103 -9.95 -8.74 -1.08
C PRO A 103 -11.32 -9.29 -0.65
N LYS A 104 -11.41 -9.77 0.58
CA LYS A 104 -12.70 -10.19 1.14
C LYS A 104 -13.63 -8.98 1.25
N THR A 105 -14.86 -9.15 0.78
CA THR A 105 -15.90 -8.12 0.91
C THR A 105 -16.20 -7.87 2.39
N PRO A 106 -16.07 -6.64 2.89
CA PRO A 106 -16.54 -6.29 4.21
C PRO A 106 -18.07 -6.48 4.31
N ALA A 107 -18.53 -6.88 5.49
CA ALA A 107 -19.96 -7.22 5.68
C ALA A 107 -20.92 -6.05 5.41
N ASP A 108 -20.48 -4.83 5.68
CA ASP A 108 -21.22 -3.59 5.43
C ASP A 108 -21.27 -3.17 3.93
N LEU A 109 -20.53 -3.87 3.06
CA LEU A 109 -20.52 -3.65 1.61
C LEU A 109 -21.24 -4.77 0.83
N LEU A 110 -21.85 -5.74 1.52
CA LEU A 110 -22.51 -6.88 0.85
C LEU A 110 -23.72 -6.44 0.02
N GLU A 111 -24.50 -5.50 0.49
CA GLU A 111 -25.68 -4.97 -0.20
C GLU A 111 -25.26 -4.26 -1.50
N GLU A 112 -24.28 -3.35 -1.42
CA GLU A 112 -23.69 -2.68 -2.57
C GLU A 112 -23.07 -3.67 -3.58
N MET A 113 -22.47 -4.75 -3.07
CA MET A 113 -21.94 -5.81 -3.93
C MET A 113 -23.02 -6.49 -4.76
N LEU A 114 -24.17 -6.79 -4.16
CA LEU A 114 -25.30 -7.43 -4.87
C LEU A 114 -25.83 -6.53 -5.96
N GLU A 115 -26.06 -5.24 -5.67
CA GLU A 115 -26.53 -4.25 -6.67
C GLU A 115 -25.57 -4.14 -7.86
N VAL A 116 -24.26 -4.12 -7.60
CA VAL A 116 -23.25 -4.07 -8.67
C VAL A 116 -23.24 -5.37 -9.49
N GLN A 117 -23.32 -6.55 -8.82
CA GLN A 117 -23.34 -7.83 -9.52
C GLN A 117 -24.56 -7.95 -10.42
N GLU A 118 -25.74 -7.56 -9.97
CA GLU A 118 -26.96 -7.53 -10.78
C GLU A 118 -26.79 -6.63 -12.01
N ALA A 119 -26.25 -5.43 -11.84
CA ALA A 119 -26.00 -4.52 -12.96
C ALA A 119 -24.98 -5.07 -13.97
N LEU A 120 -23.92 -5.73 -13.51
CA LEU A 120 -22.91 -6.37 -14.37
C LEU A 120 -23.48 -7.58 -15.12
N GLU A 121 -24.33 -8.41 -14.49
CA GLU A 121 -25.01 -9.53 -15.15
C GLU A 121 -26.00 -9.06 -16.21
N GLU A 122 -26.73 -7.96 -15.96
CA GLU A 122 -27.61 -7.35 -16.95
C GLU A 122 -26.84 -6.93 -18.21
N VAL A 123 -25.69 -6.28 -18.03
CA VAL A 123 -24.82 -5.87 -19.14
C VAL A 123 -24.23 -7.07 -19.90
N LYS A 124 -23.85 -8.13 -19.22
CA LYS A 124 -23.38 -9.36 -19.88
C LYS A 124 -24.47 -10.02 -20.72
N ALA A 125 -25.72 -9.99 -20.26
CA ALA A 125 -26.84 -10.64 -20.93
C ALA A 125 -27.38 -9.83 -22.12
N ALA A 126 -27.52 -8.52 -21.97
CA ALA A 126 -28.19 -7.62 -22.91
C ALA A 126 -27.25 -6.70 -23.68
N GLY A 127 -25.97 -6.64 -23.32
CA GLY A 127 -25.02 -5.66 -23.83
C GLY A 127 -25.16 -4.28 -23.15
N VAL A 128 -24.23 -3.38 -23.48
CA VAL A 128 -24.23 -2.02 -22.97
C VAL A 128 -25.22 -1.18 -23.79
N THR A 129 -26.31 -0.76 -23.18
CA THR A 129 -27.24 0.23 -23.72
C THR A 129 -26.99 1.60 -23.08
N ASP A 130 -27.55 2.68 -23.63
CA ASP A 130 -27.44 4.01 -23.01
C ASP A 130 -27.99 4.03 -21.57
N GLU A 131 -29.07 3.29 -21.31
CA GLU A 131 -29.70 3.17 -20.01
C GLU A 131 -28.81 2.42 -19.01
N THR A 132 -28.32 1.23 -19.38
CA THR A 132 -27.42 0.43 -18.53
C THR A 132 -26.09 1.14 -18.30
N ALA A 133 -25.53 1.80 -19.31
CA ALA A 133 -24.33 2.63 -19.17
C ALA A 133 -24.54 3.79 -18.19
N GLY A 134 -25.69 4.44 -18.25
CA GLY A 134 -26.06 5.52 -17.31
C GLY A 134 -26.11 5.02 -15.85
N ARG A 135 -26.72 3.86 -15.63
CA ARG A 135 -26.79 3.21 -14.31
C ARG A 135 -25.38 2.81 -13.80
N LEU A 136 -24.56 2.16 -14.62
CA LEU A 136 -23.20 1.77 -14.24
C LEU A 136 -22.32 2.98 -13.88
N ARG A 137 -22.44 4.09 -14.64
CA ARG A 137 -21.69 5.33 -14.32
C ARG A 137 -22.14 5.96 -13.01
N ALA A 138 -23.43 5.98 -12.73
CA ALA A 138 -23.97 6.49 -11.48
C ALA A 138 -23.49 5.64 -10.30
N GLU A 139 -23.51 4.32 -10.43
CA GLU A 139 -23.03 3.40 -9.42
C GLU A 139 -21.53 3.56 -9.20
N ARG A 140 -20.73 3.60 -10.26
CA ARG A 140 -19.29 3.86 -10.16
C ARG A 140 -19.00 5.16 -9.40
N GLN A 141 -19.72 6.25 -9.70
CA GLN A 141 -19.53 7.52 -9.01
C GLN A 141 -19.84 7.41 -7.51
N ARG A 142 -20.91 6.69 -7.13
CA ARG A 142 -21.27 6.43 -5.74
C ARG A 142 -20.16 5.69 -4.99
N LEU A 143 -19.60 4.65 -5.61
CA LEU A 143 -18.51 3.86 -5.03
C LEU A 143 -17.20 4.65 -4.95
N GLU A 144 -16.90 5.50 -5.92
CA GLU A 144 -15.76 6.41 -5.88
C GLU A 144 -15.85 7.39 -4.71
N ASP A 145 -17.02 7.95 -4.47
CA ASP A 145 -17.25 8.88 -3.37
C ASP A 145 -17.13 8.15 -2.01
N ARG A 146 -17.65 6.93 -1.92
CA ARG A 146 -17.45 6.09 -0.73
C ARG A 146 -15.97 5.75 -0.52
N ARG A 147 -15.23 5.39 -1.55
CA ARG A 147 -13.79 5.14 -1.47
C ARG A 147 -13.02 6.36 -0.96
N LYS A 148 -13.36 7.56 -1.44
CA LYS A 148 -12.78 8.82 -0.94
C LYS A 148 -13.11 9.06 0.54
N ALA A 149 -14.33 8.73 0.96
CA ALA A 149 -14.74 8.84 2.37
C ALA A 149 -13.94 7.88 3.27
N GLU A 150 -13.75 6.62 2.85
CA GLU A 150 -12.92 5.65 3.57
C GLU A 150 -11.45 6.11 3.67
N GLU A 151 -10.89 6.66 2.59
CA GLU A 151 -9.54 7.22 2.59
C GLU A 151 -9.41 8.42 3.53
N SER A 152 -10.37 9.35 3.49
CA SER A 152 -10.41 10.49 4.41
C SER A 152 -10.50 10.06 5.88
N ALA A 153 -11.31 9.04 6.16
CA ALA A 153 -11.47 8.51 7.50
C ALA A 153 -10.22 7.74 7.99
N LEU A 154 -9.50 7.07 7.06
CA LEU A 154 -8.21 6.46 7.34
C LEU A 154 -7.19 7.52 7.77
N ILE A 155 -7.07 8.61 6.99
CA ILE A 155 -6.14 9.73 7.27
C ILE A 155 -6.48 10.43 8.59
N LYS A 156 -7.77 10.66 8.87
CA LYS A 156 -8.20 11.23 10.16
C LYS A 156 -7.80 10.36 11.35
N GLY A 157 -7.77 9.04 11.17
CA GLY A 157 -7.30 8.10 12.20
C GLY A 157 -5.82 8.20 12.53
N HIS A 158 -4.99 8.85 11.69
CA HIS A 158 -3.55 8.97 11.93
C HIS A 158 -3.23 9.75 13.23
N ALA A 159 -3.94 10.85 13.48
CA ALA A 159 -3.74 11.64 14.69
C ALA A 159 -4.14 10.85 15.94
N GLU A 160 -5.21 10.08 15.87
CA GLU A 160 -5.66 9.23 16.98
C GLU A 160 -4.64 8.11 17.27
N TRP A 161 -4.09 7.49 16.21
CA TRP A 161 -3.02 6.52 16.35
C TRP A 161 -1.80 7.11 17.09
N ASP A 162 -1.33 8.26 16.62
CA ASP A 162 -0.14 8.90 17.17
C ASP A 162 -0.36 9.29 18.65
N ALA A 163 -1.56 9.77 19.00
CA ALA A 163 -1.91 10.08 20.39
C ALA A 163 -1.94 8.83 21.28
N VAL A 164 -2.46 7.69 20.79
CA VAL A 164 -2.47 6.42 21.52
C VAL A 164 -1.05 5.89 21.71
N VAL A 165 -0.18 6.01 20.69
CA VAL A 165 1.23 5.63 20.79
C VAL A 165 1.96 6.46 21.85
N ASP A 166 1.77 7.78 21.83
CA ASP A 166 2.40 8.71 22.80
C ASP A 166 1.93 8.46 24.24
N ALA A 167 0.68 8.05 24.41
CA ALA A 167 0.12 7.70 25.73
C ALA A 167 0.44 6.26 26.19
N GLY A 168 1.09 5.43 25.35
CA GLY A 168 1.30 4.00 25.65
C GLY A 168 0.01 3.19 25.75
N GLY A 169 -1.05 3.63 25.07
CA GLY A 169 -2.38 3.03 25.12
C GLY A 169 -2.53 1.75 24.28
N ASP A 170 -3.71 1.10 24.41
CA ASP A 170 -4.04 -0.10 23.63
C ASP A 170 -4.34 0.28 22.17
N ARG A 171 -3.54 -0.27 21.24
CA ARG A 171 -3.62 -0.03 19.80
C ARG A 171 -4.55 -0.99 19.06
N LYS A 172 -4.95 -2.10 19.69
CA LYS A 172 -5.76 -3.15 19.03
C LYS A 172 -7.07 -2.65 18.42
N PRO A 173 -7.87 -1.80 19.09
CA PRO A 173 -9.10 -1.30 18.50
C PRO A 173 -8.87 -0.45 17.25
N LEU A 174 -7.78 0.32 17.22
CA LEU A 174 -7.38 1.13 16.07
C LEU A 174 -6.91 0.25 14.90
N ILE A 175 -6.12 -0.79 15.19
CA ILE A 175 -5.66 -1.75 14.19
C ILE A 175 -6.84 -2.41 13.50
N GLU A 176 -7.84 -2.91 14.24
CA GLU A 176 -9.02 -3.54 13.64
C GLU A 176 -9.84 -2.56 12.79
N ARG A 177 -9.99 -1.33 13.26
CA ARG A 177 -10.65 -0.26 12.49
C ARG A 177 -9.91 0.08 11.19
N PHE A 178 -8.59 0.18 11.24
CA PHE A 178 -7.77 0.39 10.04
C PHE A 178 -7.84 -0.78 9.06
N LYS A 179 -7.77 -2.02 9.55
CA LYS A 179 -7.94 -3.21 8.70
C LYS A 179 -9.26 -3.19 7.96
N HIS A 180 -10.35 -2.88 8.66
CA HIS A 180 -11.67 -2.78 8.04
C HIS A 180 -11.69 -1.72 6.92
N ARG A 181 -11.16 -0.51 7.16
CA ARG A 181 -11.10 0.56 6.16
C ARG A 181 -10.21 0.20 4.96
N LEU A 182 -9.07 -0.44 5.20
CA LEU A 182 -8.18 -0.90 4.14
C LEU A 182 -8.85 -1.99 3.29
N ALA A 183 -9.56 -2.92 3.91
CA ALA A 183 -10.33 -3.94 3.19
C ALA A 183 -11.46 -3.32 2.36
N ALA A 184 -12.22 -2.37 2.93
CA ALA A 184 -13.25 -1.63 2.20
C ALA A 184 -12.66 -0.88 0.99
N ARG A 185 -11.57 -0.13 1.19
CA ARG A 185 -10.88 0.60 0.11
C ARG A 185 -10.39 -0.33 -1.00
N ALA A 186 -9.79 -1.47 -0.65
CA ALA A 186 -9.31 -2.45 -1.62
C ALA A 186 -10.46 -3.08 -2.42
N TYR A 187 -11.55 -3.44 -1.73
CA TYR A 187 -12.75 -3.96 -2.37
C TYR A 187 -13.39 -2.93 -3.32
N LEU A 188 -13.64 -1.71 -2.85
CA LEU A 188 -14.23 -0.63 -3.65
C LEU A 188 -13.39 -0.35 -4.90
N ARG A 189 -12.06 -0.35 -4.81
CA ARG A 189 -11.19 -0.20 -5.97
C ARG A 189 -11.45 -1.29 -7.01
N THR A 190 -11.47 -2.56 -6.59
CA THR A 190 -11.69 -3.70 -7.50
C THR A 190 -13.03 -3.57 -8.21
N VAL A 191 -14.10 -3.19 -7.50
CA VAL A 191 -15.44 -3.05 -8.08
C VAL A 191 -15.51 -1.85 -9.04
N ILE A 192 -14.88 -0.73 -8.71
CA ILE A 192 -14.79 0.43 -9.60
C ILE A 192 -14.05 0.06 -10.90
N ASP A 193 -12.96 -0.72 -10.81
CA ASP A 193 -12.23 -1.21 -11.96
C ASP A 193 -13.10 -2.16 -12.82
N ASP A 194 -13.83 -3.09 -12.19
CA ASP A 194 -14.78 -4.00 -12.87
C ASP A 194 -15.88 -3.20 -13.64
N LEU A 195 -16.45 -2.15 -13.01
CA LEU A 195 -17.44 -1.27 -13.65
C LEU A 195 -16.85 -0.46 -14.82
N THR A 196 -15.63 0.05 -14.67
CA THR A 196 -14.91 0.80 -15.70
C THR A 196 -14.64 -0.08 -16.91
N GLN A 197 -14.22 -1.33 -16.67
CA GLN A 197 -14.03 -2.32 -17.74
C GLN A 197 -15.34 -2.67 -18.43
N ALA A 198 -16.44 -2.86 -17.71
CA ALA A 198 -17.75 -3.15 -18.27
C ALA A 198 -18.27 -2.01 -19.14
N LEU A 199 -17.93 -0.76 -18.84
CA LEU A 199 -18.25 0.41 -19.65
C LEU A 199 -17.38 0.57 -20.90
N GLY A 200 -16.29 -0.21 -21.05
CA GLY A 200 -15.33 -0.05 -22.15
C GLY A 200 -14.49 1.23 -22.05
N GLU A 201 -14.43 1.85 -20.88
CA GLU A 201 -13.73 3.13 -20.66
C GLU A 201 -12.23 2.94 -20.32
N ASP A 202 -11.75 1.71 -20.28
CA ASP A 202 -10.35 1.37 -19.88
C ASP A 202 -9.32 1.57 -21.01
N GLU A 203 -9.75 1.68 -22.28
CA GLU A 203 -8.83 1.77 -23.43
C GLU A 203 -8.05 3.09 -23.53
N GLY A 204 -8.41 4.12 -22.74
CA GLY A 204 -7.75 5.43 -22.77
C GLY A 204 -6.45 5.53 -21.96
N SER A 205 -6.24 4.69 -20.97
CA SER A 205 -5.12 4.82 -20.00
C SER A 205 -3.82 4.16 -20.48
N HIS A 206 -3.87 3.12 -21.32
CA HIS A 206 -2.68 2.39 -21.79
C HIS A 206 -1.97 3.02 -23.00
N VAL A 207 -2.58 3.95 -23.71
CA VAL A 207 -1.98 4.58 -24.90
C VAL A 207 -1.07 5.76 -24.55
N ALA A 208 -1.24 6.38 -23.38
CA ALA A 208 -0.45 7.56 -22.99
C ALA A 208 0.98 7.25 -22.53
N HIS A 209 1.34 5.99 -22.24
CA HIS A 209 2.67 5.62 -21.71
C HIS A 209 3.63 5.01 -22.75
N ARG A 210 3.25 4.98 -24.06
CA ARG A 210 4.13 4.44 -25.13
C ARG A 210 4.74 5.48 -26.07
N ARG A 211 4.61 6.76 -25.79
CA ARG A 211 5.30 7.80 -26.58
C ARG A 211 6.06 8.74 -25.63
N HIS A 212 7.23 8.31 -25.21
CA HIS A 212 8.42 9.19 -25.00
C HIS A 212 9.63 8.28 -24.77
#